data_8d32696c97df900e939ca47bad5cd674
#
_entry.id   8d32696c97df900e939ca47bad5cd674
#
_cell.length_a   1.000
_cell.length_b   1.000
_cell.length_c   1.000
_cell.angle_alpha   90.00
_cell.angle_beta   90.00
_cell.angle_gamma   90.00
#
_symmetry.space_group_name_H-M   'P 1'
#
loop_
_entity.id
_entity.type
_entity.pdbx_description
1 polymer ?
#
loop_
_entity_poly.entity_id
_entity_poly.type
_entity_poly.pdbx_seq_one_letter_code
_entity_poly.pdbx_strand_id
1 'polypeptide(L)'
;MLPSGLAVKTDKGVYWIKDNKRYKLISDRAAKSWSFTTVNATEQAVAGIKVVGKLGFRDGTLIKNIADGKMYLISQNKKRHIVDPDAFDRYGLDRKSVIEVSDSEANMHELGDNL
;
A
#
# COMPACT_ATOMS: atom_id res chain seq x y z
N MET A 1 19.68 -12.88 10.33
CA MET A 1 18.26 -12.49 10.53
C MET A 1 18.04 -11.06 10.03
N LEU A 2 16.99 -10.84 9.29
CA LEU A 2 16.63 -9.50 8.81
C LEU A 2 15.92 -8.71 9.91
N PRO A 3 16.31 -7.45 10.15
CA PRO A 3 15.69 -6.65 11.20
C PRO A 3 14.25 -6.27 10.88
N SER A 4 13.44 -6.07 11.92
CA SER A 4 12.07 -5.57 11.78
C SER A 4 12.05 -4.16 11.17
N GLY A 5 11.01 -3.87 10.38
CA GLY A 5 10.84 -2.57 9.72
C GLY A 5 11.59 -2.43 8.41
N LEU A 6 12.33 -3.46 8.00
CA LEU A 6 13.06 -3.47 6.73
C LEU A 6 12.18 -4.01 5.61
N ALA A 7 12.21 -3.37 4.44
CA ALA A 7 11.61 -3.92 3.23
C ALA A 7 12.68 -4.64 2.41
N VAL A 8 12.32 -5.81 1.90
CA VAL A 8 13.23 -6.65 1.11
C VAL A 8 12.64 -6.84 -0.28
N LYS A 9 13.41 -6.48 -1.29
CA LYS A 9 13.01 -6.70 -2.69
C LYS A 9 13.70 -7.94 -3.24
N THR A 10 12.90 -8.88 -3.73
CA THR A 10 13.36 -10.10 -4.39
C THR A 10 12.84 -10.12 -5.83
N ASP A 11 13.16 -11.18 -6.58
CA ASP A 11 12.61 -11.39 -7.92
C ASP A 11 11.10 -11.65 -7.93
N LYS A 12 10.51 -11.97 -6.78
CA LYS A 12 9.06 -12.20 -6.63
C LYS A 12 8.30 -11.01 -6.08
N GLY A 13 8.98 -9.92 -5.73
CA GLY A 13 8.34 -8.69 -5.25
C GLY A 13 8.96 -8.14 -4.00
N VAL A 14 8.21 -7.28 -3.30
CA VAL A 14 8.68 -6.60 -2.09
C VAL A 14 7.97 -7.19 -0.88
N TYR A 15 8.74 -7.44 0.18
CA TYR A 15 8.23 -7.92 1.46
C TYR A 15 8.62 -6.95 2.56
N TRP A 16 7.73 -6.73 3.50
CA TRP A 16 7.99 -5.97 4.71
C TRP A 16 8.21 -6.95 5.87
N ILE A 17 9.34 -6.81 6.55
CA ILE A 17 9.74 -7.70 7.65
C ILE A 17 9.32 -7.06 8.96
N LYS A 18 8.58 -7.80 9.78
CA LYS A 18 8.20 -7.38 11.13
C LYS A 18 8.07 -8.60 12.04
N ASP A 19 8.75 -8.57 13.18
CA ASP A 19 8.67 -9.60 14.22
C ASP A 19 8.91 -11.02 13.67
N ASN A 20 9.94 -11.17 12.84
CA ASN A 20 10.32 -12.42 12.18
C ASN A 20 9.22 -13.00 11.26
N LYS A 21 8.36 -12.13 10.75
CA LYS A 21 7.32 -12.44 9.76
C LYS A 21 7.46 -11.52 8.57
N ARG A 22 6.95 -11.94 7.40
CA ARG A 22 6.97 -11.07 6.23
C ARG A 22 5.56 -10.87 5.68
N TYR A 23 5.33 -9.63 5.24
CA TYR A 23 4.08 -9.24 4.57
C TYR A 23 4.41 -8.90 3.13
N LYS A 24 3.73 -9.51 2.20
CA LYS A 24 3.96 -9.22 0.78
C LYS A 24 3.22 -7.94 0.39
N LEU A 25 3.94 -6.99 -0.16
CA LEU A 25 3.34 -5.77 -0.72
C LEU A 25 2.55 -6.14 -1.98
N ILE A 26 1.37 -5.55 -2.15
CA ILE A 26 0.49 -5.88 -3.27
C ILE A 26 1.04 -5.40 -4.61
N SER A 27 1.89 -4.36 -4.59
CA SER A 27 2.51 -3.79 -5.78
C SER A 27 3.69 -2.90 -5.40
N ASP A 28 4.50 -2.52 -6.40
CA ASP A 28 5.58 -1.55 -6.20
C ASP A 28 5.04 -0.18 -5.80
N ARG A 29 3.88 0.22 -6.30
CA ARG A 29 3.23 1.47 -5.93
C ARG A 29 2.87 1.48 -4.44
N ALA A 30 2.32 0.37 -3.94
CA ALA A 30 2.01 0.21 -2.52
C ALA A 30 3.28 0.30 -1.68
N ALA A 31 4.36 -0.35 -2.09
CA ALA A 31 5.64 -0.29 -1.39
C ALA A 31 6.16 1.15 -1.29
N LYS A 32 6.04 1.92 -2.36
CA LYS A 32 6.47 3.33 -2.37
C LYS A 32 5.66 4.20 -1.42
N SER A 33 4.38 3.89 -1.20
CA SER A 33 3.52 4.67 -0.29
C SER A 33 4.01 4.61 1.16
N TRP A 34 4.73 3.56 1.53
CA TRP A 34 5.25 3.38 2.89
C TRP A 34 6.61 4.03 3.12
N SER A 35 7.31 4.42 2.05
CA SER A 35 8.67 4.98 2.14
C SER A 35 9.65 4.09 2.90
N PHE A 36 9.55 2.79 2.71
CA PHE A 36 10.45 1.83 3.37
C PHE A 36 11.89 1.98 2.89
N THR A 37 12.83 1.74 3.79
CA THR A 37 14.21 1.43 3.42
C THR A 37 14.21 0.04 2.80
N THR A 38 14.55 -0.05 1.51
CA THR A 38 14.48 -1.31 0.76
C THR A 38 15.87 -1.83 0.46
N VAL A 39 16.08 -3.11 0.73
CA VAL A 39 17.32 -3.80 0.34
C VAL A 39 17.01 -4.93 -0.63
N ASN A 40 17.94 -5.21 -1.54
CA ASN A 40 17.80 -6.31 -2.48
C ASN A 40 18.26 -7.61 -1.81
N ALA A 41 17.52 -8.69 -2.04
CA ALA A 41 17.88 -10.01 -1.54
C ALA A 41 17.30 -11.09 -2.47
N THR A 42 17.67 -12.34 -2.21
CA THR A 42 17.08 -13.48 -2.93
C THR A 42 15.91 -14.03 -2.15
N GLU A 43 15.02 -14.77 -2.83
CA GLU A 43 13.94 -15.48 -2.16
C GLU A 43 14.47 -16.47 -1.11
N GLN A 44 15.63 -17.04 -1.35
CA GLN A 44 16.28 -17.96 -0.40
C GLN A 44 16.62 -17.26 0.92
N ALA A 45 17.03 -15.97 0.86
CA ALA A 45 17.35 -15.19 2.06
C ALA A 45 16.14 -14.98 2.98
N VAL A 46 14.92 -14.98 2.43
CA VAL A 46 13.68 -14.78 3.19
C VAL A 46 12.87 -16.06 3.35
N ALA A 47 13.33 -17.19 2.82
CA ALA A 47 12.58 -18.44 2.80
C ALA A 47 12.22 -18.96 4.21
N GLY A 48 13.06 -18.69 5.21
CA GLY A 48 12.80 -19.05 6.61
C GLY A 48 11.85 -18.11 7.33
N ILE A 49 11.43 -17.02 6.71
CA ILE A 49 10.54 -16.02 7.30
C ILE A 49 9.15 -16.24 6.74
N LYS A 50 8.19 -16.58 7.61
CA LYS A 50 6.83 -16.94 7.20
C LYS A 50 6.10 -15.73 6.58
N VAL A 51 5.45 -15.95 5.43
CA VAL A 51 4.51 -14.98 4.86
C VAL A 51 3.19 -15.08 5.61
N VAL A 52 2.78 -14.01 6.28
CA VAL A 52 1.59 -13.99 7.13
C VAL A 52 0.45 -13.15 6.57
N GLY A 53 0.68 -12.44 5.48
CA GLY A 53 -0.36 -11.62 4.88
C GLY A 53 0.16 -10.75 3.76
N LYS A 54 -0.71 -9.87 3.28
CA LYS A 54 -0.42 -8.87 2.26
C LYS A 54 -0.52 -7.49 2.87
N LEU A 55 0.26 -6.57 2.34
CA LEU A 55 0.25 -5.17 2.76
C LEU A 55 -0.12 -4.30 1.56
N GLY A 56 -1.16 -3.48 1.72
CA GLY A 56 -1.61 -2.54 0.70
C GLY A 56 -0.96 -1.17 0.87
N PHE A 57 -1.72 -0.13 0.51
CA PHE A 57 -1.25 1.25 0.63
C PHE A 57 -1.30 1.71 2.09
N ARG A 58 -0.35 2.60 2.42
CA ARG A 58 -0.28 3.20 3.75
C ARG A 58 -1.50 4.09 4.02
N ASP A 59 -1.97 4.14 5.27
CA ASP A 59 -3.00 5.08 5.72
C ASP A 59 -2.60 6.51 5.38
N GLY A 60 -3.55 7.29 4.86
CA GLY A 60 -3.30 8.64 4.37
C GLY A 60 -2.95 8.71 2.89
N THR A 61 -2.77 7.59 2.22
CA THR A 61 -2.50 7.56 0.78
C THR A 61 -3.77 7.85 0.00
N LEU A 62 -3.65 8.70 -1.02
CA LEU A 62 -4.72 8.99 -1.98
C LEU A 62 -4.52 8.12 -3.21
N ILE A 63 -5.55 7.39 -3.61
CA ILE A 63 -5.51 6.54 -4.81
C ILE A 63 -6.66 6.88 -5.74
N LYS A 64 -6.44 6.66 -7.04
CA LYS A 64 -7.47 6.74 -8.08
C LYS A 64 -7.49 5.43 -8.82
N ASN A 65 -8.63 4.75 -8.80
CA ASN A 65 -8.83 3.53 -9.58
C ASN A 65 -9.00 3.90 -11.05
N ILE A 66 -8.08 3.50 -11.90
CA ILE A 66 -8.12 3.85 -13.33
C ILE A 66 -9.24 3.15 -14.09
N ALA A 67 -9.80 2.06 -13.54
CA ALA A 67 -10.87 1.32 -14.19
C ALA A 67 -12.21 2.09 -14.15
N ASP A 68 -12.50 2.82 -13.08
CA ASP A 68 -13.76 3.56 -12.91
C ASP A 68 -13.58 5.05 -12.63
N GLY A 69 -12.35 5.51 -12.45
CA GLY A 69 -12.04 6.92 -12.17
C GLY A 69 -12.34 7.38 -10.75
N LYS A 70 -12.77 6.50 -9.87
CA LYS A 70 -13.07 6.85 -8.49
C LYS A 70 -11.82 7.08 -7.66
N MET A 71 -11.87 8.06 -6.77
CA MET A 71 -10.77 8.40 -5.87
C MET A 71 -11.10 8.00 -4.44
N TYR A 72 -10.09 7.56 -3.71
CA TYR A 72 -10.23 7.08 -2.34
C TYR A 72 -9.09 7.59 -1.47
N LEU A 73 -9.40 7.79 -0.19
CA LEU A 73 -8.39 7.97 0.86
C LEU A 73 -8.26 6.63 1.61
N ILE A 74 -7.04 6.14 1.76
CA ILE A 74 -6.78 4.94 2.55
C ILE A 74 -6.73 5.34 4.02
N SER A 75 -7.59 4.71 4.82
CA SER A 75 -7.71 4.98 6.24
C SER A 75 -8.05 3.69 6.97
N GLN A 76 -7.25 3.33 7.97
CA GLN A 76 -7.40 2.09 8.72
C GLN A 76 -7.49 0.85 7.80
N ASN A 77 -6.62 0.83 6.80
CA ASN A 77 -6.53 -0.23 5.79
C ASN A 77 -7.77 -0.34 4.89
N LYS A 78 -8.69 0.61 4.93
CA LYS A 78 -9.89 0.67 4.09
C LYS A 78 -9.81 1.84 3.13
N LYS A 79 -10.50 1.72 2.00
CA LYS A 79 -10.62 2.83 1.05
C LYS A 79 -11.91 3.60 1.31
N ARG A 80 -11.78 4.89 1.58
CA ARG A 80 -12.92 5.79 1.78
C ARG A 80 -13.14 6.59 0.51
N HIS A 81 -14.30 6.41 -0.12
CA HIS A 81 -14.60 7.06 -1.38
C HIS A 81 -14.73 8.57 -1.22
N ILE A 82 -14.00 9.32 -2.04
CA ILE A 82 -14.09 10.77 -2.10
C ILE A 82 -15.19 11.10 -3.10
N VAL A 83 -16.42 11.27 -2.60
CA VAL A 83 -17.62 11.53 -3.44
C VAL A 83 -17.75 13.00 -3.80
N ASP A 84 -17.15 13.89 -3.00
CA ASP A 84 -17.25 15.33 -3.15
C ASP A 84 -15.86 15.91 -3.43
N PRO A 85 -15.63 16.54 -4.61
CA PRO A 85 -14.34 17.15 -4.91
C PRO A 85 -13.89 18.20 -3.88
N ASP A 86 -14.82 18.85 -3.20
CA ASP A 86 -14.50 19.85 -2.15
C ASP A 86 -13.84 19.21 -0.92
N ALA A 87 -13.90 17.88 -0.79
CA ALA A 87 -13.24 17.17 0.28
C ALA A 87 -11.72 17.38 0.26
N PHE A 88 -11.11 17.56 -0.91
CA PHE A 88 -9.68 17.85 -1.02
C PHE A 88 -9.33 19.13 -0.26
N ASP A 89 -10.10 20.18 -0.43
CA ASP A 89 -9.88 21.45 0.27
C ASP A 89 -10.28 21.36 1.74
N ARG A 90 -11.39 20.69 2.03
CA ARG A 90 -11.94 20.56 3.39
C ARG A 90 -10.99 19.82 4.32
N TYR A 91 -10.33 18.76 3.83
CA TYR A 91 -9.41 17.94 4.61
C TYR A 91 -7.94 18.25 4.36
N GLY A 92 -7.63 19.28 3.56
CA GLY A 92 -6.26 19.64 3.24
C GLY A 92 -5.51 18.59 2.42
N LEU A 93 -6.22 17.85 1.57
CA LEU A 93 -5.63 16.80 0.75
C LEU A 93 -4.97 17.39 -0.50
N ASP A 94 -3.83 16.81 -0.90
CA ASP A 94 -3.09 17.27 -2.07
C ASP A 94 -3.48 16.44 -3.30
N ARG A 95 -4.15 17.09 -4.28
CA ARG A 95 -4.55 16.45 -5.53
C ARG A 95 -3.36 15.90 -6.32
N LYS A 96 -2.18 16.50 -6.14
CA LYS A 96 -0.96 16.06 -6.82
C LYS A 96 -0.39 14.77 -6.23
N SER A 97 -0.81 14.41 -5.03
CA SER A 97 -0.37 13.20 -4.36
C SER A 97 -1.20 11.97 -4.69
N VAL A 98 -2.25 12.11 -5.52
CA VAL A 98 -3.10 10.98 -5.91
C VAL A 98 -2.33 10.03 -6.81
N ILE A 99 -2.30 8.75 -6.42
CA ILE A 99 -1.62 7.68 -7.15
C ILE A 99 -2.65 6.94 -8.00
N GLU A 100 -2.42 6.87 -9.31
CA GLU A 100 -3.25 6.07 -10.20
C GLU A 100 -2.91 4.59 -10.00
N VAL A 101 -3.93 3.77 -9.72
CA VAL A 101 -3.78 2.36 -9.40
C VAL A 101 -4.70 1.51 -10.25
N SER A 102 -4.38 0.22 -10.39
CA SER A 102 -5.26 -0.74 -11.05
C SER A 102 -6.46 -1.08 -10.18
N ASP A 103 -7.49 -1.66 -10.80
CA ASP A 103 -8.66 -2.14 -10.08
C ASP A 103 -8.31 -3.16 -9.01
N SER A 104 -7.40 -4.10 -9.31
CA SER A 104 -6.97 -5.10 -8.34
C SER A 104 -6.19 -4.49 -7.17
N GLU A 105 -5.39 -3.47 -7.41
CA GLU A 105 -4.69 -2.75 -6.33
C GLU A 105 -5.68 -2.04 -5.40
N ALA A 106 -6.68 -1.35 -5.97
CA ALA A 106 -7.70 -0.65 -5.20
C ALA A 106 -8.55 -1.64 -4.37
N ASN A 107 -8.92 -2.77 -4.97
CA ASN A 107 -9.80 -3.76 -4.34
C ASN A 107 -9.12 -4.60 -3.26
N MET A 108 -7.82 -4.45 -3.06
CA MET A 108 -7.14 -5.02 -1.90
C MET A 108 -7.58 -4.37 -0.59
N HIS A 109 -8.10 -3.15 -0.65
CA HIS A 109 -8.67 -2.46 0.49
C HIS A 109 -10.18 -2.59 0.48
N GLU A 110 -10.77 -2.98 1.61
CA GLU A 110 -12.21 -3.00 1.76
C GLU A 110 -12.77 -1.58 1.69
N LEU A 111 -13.99 -1.46 1.20
CA LEU A 111 -14.69 -0.18 1.16
C LEU A 111 -15.11 0.22 2.58
N GLY A 112 -14.63 1.38 3.03
CA GLY A 112 -15.06 2.00 4.27
C GLY A 112 -16.13 3.05 4.03
N ASP A 113 -16.38 3.87 5.05
CA ASP A 113 -17.34 4.97 4.95
C ASP A 113 -16.85 6.03 3.96
N ASN A 114 -17.77 6.69 3.27
CA ASN A 114 -17.42 7.81 2.39
C ASN A 114 -16.74 8.93 3.20
N LEU A 115 -15.79 9.56 2.55
CA LEU A 115 -15.09 10.69 3.16
C LEU A 115 -15.93 11.95 3.19
#